data_560fc45b679e453b1aa55a4e3371a521
#
_entry.id   560fc45b679e453b1aa55a4e3371a521
#
_cell.length_a   1.000
_cell.length_b   1.000
_cell.length_c   1.000
_cell.angle_alpha   90.00
_cell.angle_beta   90.00
_cell.angle_gamma   90.00
#
_symmetry.space_group_name_H-M   'P 1'
#
loop_
_entity.id
_entity.type
_entity.pdbx_description
1 polymer ?
#
loop_
_entity_poly.entity_id
_entity_poly.type
_entity_poly.pdbx_seq_one_letter_code
_entity_poly.pdbx_strand_id
1 'polypeptide(L)'
;MIQEIIFTKEECQKIIKFFKDTEDRILNNDTPGQTRVKYKGYLIKHADNSEFLYKKLFDFFEKHSGKKIYSYPPEIYIMQYDVGDLFSQHTDNIKERIYAVGIQLNDEYEGGDYIFYEEDGTKSINKEIGTCYIANALLSHEVKKITKGTRYSLVAFVDKNSITDKNKKILI
;
A
#
# COMPACT_ATOMS: atom_id res chain seq x y z
N MET A 1 -7.00 -12.15 0.89
CA MET A 1 -5.97 -11.21 1.39
C MET A 1 -5.01 -11.93 2.33
N ILE A 2 -3.71 -11.61 2.28
CA ILE A 2 -2.63 -12.14 3.15
C ILE A 2 -2.04 -10.97 3.91
N GLN A 3 -1.70 -11.15 5.19
CA GLN A 3 -1.02 -10.12 5.99
C GLN A 3 -0.06 -10.74 7.02
N GLU A 4 1.07 -10.07 7.28
CA GLU A 4 2.13 -10.47 8.21
C GLU A 4 2.89 -9.22 8.68
N ILE A 5 3.38 -9.19 9.93
CA ILE A 5 4.24 -8.11 10.40
C ILE A 5 5.66 -8.40 9.93
N ILE A 6 6.20 -7.53 9.06
CA ILE A 6 7.53 -7.70 8.50
C ILE A 6 8.44 -6.48 8.65
N PHE A 7 7.88 -5.29 8.93
CA PHE A 7 8.66 -4.08 9.17
C PHE A 7 8.75 -3.80 10.67
N THR A 8 9.93 -3.36 11.12
CA THR A 8 10.10 -2.91 12.50
C THR A 8 9.52 -1.49 12.67
N LYS A 9 9.27 -1.11 13.92
CA LYS A 9 8.83 0.24 14.26
C LYS A 9 9.80 1.32 13.76
N GLU A 10 11.11 1.06 13.92
CA GLU A 10 12.18 1.97 13.49
C GLU A 10 12.19 2.14 11.95
N GLU A 11 11.98 1.06 11.21
CA GLU A 11 11.87 1.13 9.74
C GLU A 11 10.65 1.95 9.31
N CYS A 12 9.49 1.72 9.92
CA CYS A 12 8.28 2.48 9.66
C CYS A 12 8.47 3.98 9.98
N GLN A 13 9.11 4.30 11.12
CA GLN A 13 9.40 5.68 11.49
C GLN A 13 10.37 6.36 10.50
N LYS A 14 11.37 5.65 9.98
CA LYS A 14 12.26 6.18 8.92
C LYS A 14 11.49 6.52 7.65
N ILE A 15 10.54 5.65 7.23
CA ILE A 15 9.69 5.90 6.07
C ILE A 15 8.81 7.14 6.30
N ILE A 16 8.17 7.26 7.46
CA ILE A 16 7.35 8.43 7.81
C ILE A 16 8.20 9.70 7.85
N LYS A 17 9.40 9.64 8.45
CA LYS A 17 10.31 10.79 8.52
C LYS A 17 10.70 11.24 7.11
N PHE A 18 11.13 10.32 6.25
CA PHE A 18 11.45 10.60 4.86
C PHE A 18 10.28 11.31 4.16
N PHE A 19 9.06 10.80 4.32
CA PHE A 19 7.86 11.42 3.77
C PHE A 19 7.63 12.85 4.31
N LYS A 20 7.84 13.09 5.61
CA LYS A 20 7.67 14.41 6.22
C LYS A 20 8.72 15.42 5.78
N ASP A 21 9.94 14.97 5.50
CA ASP A 21 11.06 15.83 5.10
C ASP A 21 11.04 16.17 3.61
N THR A 22 10.17 15.54 2.81
CA THR A 22 10.09 15.78 1.37
C THR A 22 9.10 16.93 1.07
N GLU A 23 9.52 17.91 0.26
CA GLU A 23 8.72 19.13 -0.01
C GLU A 23 7.56 18.89 -1.00
N ASP A 24 7.71 18.01 -1.98
CA ASP A 24 6.72 17.76 -3.05
C ASP A 24 5.62 16.75 -2.66
N ARG A 25 4.94 16.99 -1.54
CA ARG A 25 4.09 15.98 -0.89
C ARG A 25 2.64 15.94 -1.30
N ILE A 26 2.17 16.71 -2.26
CA ILE A 26 0.73 16.88 -2.46
C ILE A 26 0.27 16.24 -3.76
N LEU A 27 -0.44 15.12 -3.63
CA LEU A 27 -1.44 14.71 -4.60
C LEU A 27 -2.80 14.84 -3.92
N ASN A 28 -3.44 16.00 -4.02
CA ASN A 28 -4.86 16.15 -3.74
C ASN A 28 -5.61 15.68 -4.99
N ASN A 29 -6.11 14.47 -4.97
CA ASN A 29 -7.06 14.01 -5.97
C ASN A 29 -8.46 14.12 -5.38
N ASP A 30 -9.07 15.29 -5.49
CA ASP A 30 -10.51 15.41 -5.46
C ASP A 30 -11.04 14.78 -6.76
N THR A 31 -11.25 13.47 -6.74
CA THR A 31 -11.91 12.78 -7.84
C THR A 31 -13.40 13.12 -7.76
N PRO A 32 -14.00 13.74 -8.79
CA PRO A 32 -15.43 14.07 -8.78
C PRO A 32 -16.27 12.82 -8.47
N GLY A 33 -17.16 12.92 -7.46
CA GLY A 33 -18.04 11.84 -7.04
C GLY A 33 -17.48 10.92 -5.94
N GLN A 34 -16.24 11.06 -5.54
CA GLN A 34 -15.68 10.41 -4.35
C GLN A 34 -15.66 11.42 -3.19
N THR A 35 -16.36 11.11 -2.12
CA THR A 35 -16.36 11.94 -0.91
C THR A 35 -14.97 11.93 -0.27
N ARG A 36 -14.24 13.00 -0.45
CA ARG A 36 -13.00 13.40 0.21
C ARG A 36 -11.96 12.28 0.40
N VAL A 37 -11.13 12.11 -0.60
CA VAL A 37 -9.82 11.53 -0.42
C VAL A 37 -8.84 12.68 -0.24
N LYS A 38 -8.45 12.96 0.97
CA LYS A 38 -7.24 13.71 1.23
C LYS A 38 -6.15 12.71 1.53
N TYR A 39 -5.39 12.31 0.53
CA TYR A 39 -4.14 11.64 0.80
C TYR A 39 -3.00 12.49 0.26
N LYS A 40 -1.94 12.56 1.04
CA LYS A 40 -0.67 13.05 0.55
C LYS A 40 0.06 11.82 0.03
N GLY A 41 0.17 11.68 -1.29
CA GLY A 41 0.90 10.60 -1.90
C GLY A 41 2.29 11.07 -2.29
N TYR A 42 3.30 10.28 -2.03
CA TYR A 42 4.64 10.48 -2.53
C TYR A 42 5.09 9.29 -3.35
N LEU A 43 5.60 9.57 -4.53
CA LEU A 43 6.20 8.59 -5.40
C LEU A 43 7.66 8.38 -4.98
N ILE A 44 7.94 7.25 -4.34
CA ILE A 44 9.33 6.88 -4.05
C ILE A 44 9.96 6.42 -5.37
N LYS A 45 10.88 7.21 -5.89
CA LYS A 45 11.71 6.83 -7.03
C LYS A 45 12.88 5.98 -6.52
N HIS A 46 13.38 5.08 -7.35
CA HIS A 46 14.50 4.19 -7.04
C HIS A 46 15.79 4.89 -6.54
N ALA A 47 15.91 6.21 -6.70
CA ALA A 47 17.10 6.97 -6.39
C ALA A 47 17.30 7.32 -4.90
N ASP A 48 16.33 7.08 -4.03
CA ASP A 48 16.29 7.70 -2.70
C ASP A 48 16.66 6.75 -1.54
N ASN A 49 17.67 5.90 -1.68
CA ASN A 49 18.04 4.89 -0.67
C ASN A 49 16.86 3.98 -0.23
N SER A 50 15.88 3.81 -1.08
CA SER A 50 14.67 3.03 -0.83
C SER A 50 14.83 1.54 -1.16
N GLU A 51 16.02 1.10 -1.55
CA GLU A 51 16.29 -0.27 -1.99
C GLU A 51 15.86 -1.31 -0.93
N PHE A 52 16.11 -1.02 0.36
CA PHE A 52 15.70 -1.91 1.45
C PHE A 52 14.18 -2.09 1.51
N LEU A 53 13.43 -1.00 1.25
CA LEU A 53 11.98 -0.99 1.27
C LEU A 53 11.43 -1.85 0.13
N TYR A 54 11.92 -1.62 -1.10
CA TYR A 54 11.55 -2.41 -2.28
C TYR A 54 11.86 -3.89 -2.05
N LYS A 55 13.08 -4.20 -1.66
CA LYS A 55 13.49 -5.58 -1.43
C LYS A 55 12.59 -6.28 -0.42
N LYS A 56 12.38 -5.69 0.75
CA LYS A 56 11.61 -6.29 1.84
C LYS A 56 10.13 -6.48 1.48
N LEU A 57 9.54 -5.47 0.84
CA LEU A 57 8.14 -5.50 0.41
C LEU A 57 7.91 -6.57 -0.67
N PHE A 58 8.82 -6.67 -1.63
CA PHE A 58 8.65 -7.60 -2.75
C PHE A 58 9.16 -9.01 -2.44
N ASP A 59 10.12 -9.19 -1.54
CA ASP A 59 10.43 -10.52 -0.97
C ASP A 59 9.19 -11.12 -0.27
N PHE A 60 8.44 -10.28 0.48
CA PHE A 60 7.18 -10.69 1.08
C PHE A 60 6.14 -11.07 0.01
N PHE A 61 5.99 -10.23 -1.02
CA PHE A 61 5.09 -10.54 -2.14
C PHE A 61 5.46 -11.85 -2.82
N GLU A 62 6.73 -12.06 -3.19
CA GLU A 62 7.20 -13.27 -3.87
C GLU A 62 7.01 -14.53 -3.02
N LYS A 63 7.28 -14.42 -1.71
CA LYS A 63 7.09 -15.51 -0.74
C LYS A 63 5.64 -16.01 -0.74
N HIS A 64 4.69 -15.11 -0.72
CA HIS A 64 3.28 -15.44 -0.50
C HIS A 64 2.46 -15.59 -1.79
N SER A 65 2.81 -14.89 -2.86
CA SER A 65 2.09 -14.99 -4.15
C SER A 65 2.56 -16.18 -5.01
N GLY A 66 3.76 -16.71 -4.74
CA GLY A 66 4.40 -17.69 -5.62
C GLY A 66 4.88 -17.12 -6.96
N LYS A 67 4.78 -15.82 -7.15
CA LYS A 67 5.18 -15.09 -8.37
C LYS A 67 6.53 -14.44 -8.16
N LYS A 68 7.25 -14.16 -9.25
CA LYS A 68 8.52 -13.44 -9.23
C LYS A 68 8.38 -12.08 -9.89
N ILE A 69 8.96 -11.05 -9.27
CA ILE A 69 9.00 -9.70 -9.81
C ILE A 69 10.26 -9.53 -10.64
N TYR A 70 10.10 -9.13 -11.91
CA TYR A 70 11.22 -8.80 -12.81
C TYR A 70 11.48 -7.32 -12.88
N SER A 71 10.45 -6.51 -12.70
CA SER A 71 10.54 -5.07 -12.72
C SER A 71 9.80 -4.54 -11.52
N TYR A 72 10.51 -3.82 -10.66
CA TYR A 72 9.87 -3.15 -9.55
C TYR A 72 8.86 -2.12 -10.06
N PRO A 73 7.68 -2.04 -9.42
CA PRO A 73 6.71 -1.01 -9.76
C PRO A 73 7.39 0.36 -9.68
N PRO A 74 7.15 1.22 -10.66
CA PRO A 74 7.72 2.57 -10.65
C PRO A 74 7.12 3.45 -9.55
N GLU A 75 6.04 2.99 -8.92
CA GLU A 75 5.19 3.80 -8.05
C GLU A 75 4.96 3.11 -6.70
N ILE A 76 5.54 3.69 -5.66
CA ILE A 76 5.18 3.42 -4.26
C ILE A 76 4.62 4.71 -3.69
N TYR A 77 3.41 4.64 -3.15
CA TYR A 77 2.73 5.78 -2.55
C TYR A 77 2.80 5.69 -1.03
N ILE A 78 3.27 6.75 -0.38
CA ILE A 78 3.08 6.94 1.05
C ILE A 78 1.85 7.84 1.21
N MET A 79 0.90 7.41 2.01
CA MET A 79 -0.37 8.09 2.22
C MET A 79 -0.48 8.56 3.66
N GLN A 80 -0.88 9.82 3.82
CA GLN A 80 -1.24 10.42 5.10
C GLN A 80 -2.74 10.71 5.10
N TYR A 81 -3.43 10.26 6.13
CA TYR A 81 -4.82 10.56 6.40
C TYR A 81 -4.91 11.30 7.73
N ASP A 82 -5.42 12.52 7.72
CA ASP A 82 -5.67 13.32 8.90
C ASP A 82 -7.13 13.14 9.39
N VAL A 83 -7.47 13.70 10.55
CA VAL A 83 -8.84 13.62 11.08
C VAL A 83 -9.86 14.13 10.05
N GLY A 84 -10.86 13.32 9.78
CA GLY A 84 -11.90 13.56 8.78
C GLY A 84 -11.62 12.95 7.41
N ASP A 85 -10.38 12.54 7.12
CA ASP A 85 -10.02 11.90 5.86
C ASP A 85 -10.53 10.45 5.82
N LEU A 86 -10.86 10.03 4.63
CA LEU A 86 -11.31 8.68 4.31
C LEU A 86 -10.97 8.35 2.86
N PHE A 87 -11.02 7.09 2.48
CA PHE A 87 -11.06 6.69 1.08
C PHE A 87 -12.30 5.84 0.86
N SER A 88 -13.25 6.37 0.09
CA SER A 88 -14.51 5.66 -0.18
C SER A 88 -14.27 4.33 -0.89
N GLN A 89 -15.25 3.45 -0.79
CA GLN A 89 -15.21 2.13 -1.38
C GLN A 89 -14.92 2.19 -2.89
N HIS A 90 -13.88 1.48 -3.33
CA HIS A 90 -13.42 1.41 -4.71
C HIS A 90 -12.64 0.12 -4.98
N THR A 91 -12.19 -0.05 -6.21
CA THR A 91 -11.21 -1.06 -6.62
C THR A 91 -10.01 -0.37 -7.23
N ASP A 92 -8.85 -1.01 -7.16
CA ASP A 92 -7.62 -0.54 -7.80
C ASP A 92 -7.45 -1.03 -9.24
N ASN A 93 -8.55 -1.45 -9.88
CA ASN A 93 -8.58 -1.95 -11.24
C ASN A 93 -8.29 -0.82 -12.26
N ILE A 94 -7.08 -0.33 -12.24
CA ILE A 94 -6.59 0.72 -13.14
C ILE A 94 -5.42 0.14 -13.92
N LYS A 95 -5.45 0.26 -15.25
CA LYS A 95 -4.42 -0.27 -16.14
C LYS A 95 -4.26 -1.80 -15.97
N GLU A 96 -3.02 -2.26 -15.83
CA GLU A 96 -2.64 -3.68 -15.70
C GLU A 96 -2.40 -4.12 -14.25
N ARG A 97 -2.87 -3.35 -13.25
CA ARG A 97 -2.69 -3.66 -11.83
C ARG A 97 -3.45 -4.92 -11.46
N ILE A 98 -2.76 -5.86 -10.81
CA ILE A 98 -3.36 -7.11 -10.36
C ILE A 98 -3.23 -7.33 -8.86
N TYR A 99 -2.24 -6.72 -8.21
CA TYR A 99 -2.09 -6.75 -6.76
C TYR A 99 -1.78 -5.37 -6.20
N ALA A 100 -2.30 -5.12 -5.00
CA ALA A 100 -1.84 -4.09 -4.10
C ALA A 100 -1.00 -4.75 -2.99
N VAL A 101 0.17 -4.18 -2.71
CA VAL A 101 1.06 -4.59 -1.64
C VAL A 101 1.32 -3.38 -0.78
N GLY A 102 0.99 -3.43 0.50
CA GLY A 102 1.11 -2.24 1.34
C GLY A 102 1.59 -2.51 2.75
N ILE A 103 1.84 -1.43 3.48
CA ILE A 103 2.35 -1.45 4.85
C ILE A 103 1.54 -0.48 5.70
N GLN A 104 1.17 -0.92 6.91
CA GLN A 104 0.68 -0.08 7.99
C GLN A 104 1.90 0.53 8.71
N LEU A 105 2.07 1.86 8.62
CA LEU A 105 3.29 2.53 9.09
C LEU A 105 3.22 3.04 10.52
N ASN A 106 2.01 3.23 11.08
CA ASN A 106 1.80 3.62 12.47
C ASN A 106 0.44 3.11 12.98
N ASP A 107 0.26 3.14 14.30
CA ASP A 107 -0.94 2.68 15.00
C ASP A 107 -1.53 3.73 15.96
N GLU A 108 -0.92 4.91 16.04
CA GLU A 108 -1.31 5.99 16.95
C GLU A 108 -2.46 6.86 16.39
N TYR A 109 -3.57 6.21 15.98
CA TYR A 109 -4.78 6.88 15.46
C TYR A 109 -6.05 6.06 15.79
N GLU A 110 -7.21 6.71 15.69
CA GLU A 110 -8.53 6.06 15.84
C GLU A 110 -9.35 6.20 14.55
N GLY A 111 -10.24 5.24 14.30
CA GLY A 111 -10.90 5.08 13.00
C GLY A 111 -9.94 4.52 11.95
N GLY A 112 -10.14 4.87 10.70
CA GLY A 112 -9.21 4.54 9.61
C GLY A 112 -9.05 3.05 9.34
N ASP A 113 -10.05 2.23 9.66
CA ASP A 113 -10.05 0.80 9.34
C ASP A 113 -9.94 0.64 7.84
N TYR A 114 -8.96 -0.15 7.39
CA TYR A 114 -8.79 -0.50 5.99
C TYR A 114 -9.45 -1.85 5.75
N ILE A 115 -10.58 -1.83 5.05
CA ILE A 115 -11.50 -2.96 4.91
C ILE A 115 -11.54 -3.42 3.45
N PHE A 116 -11.39 -4.72 3.24
CA PHE A 116 -11.59 -5.42 1.97
C PHE A 116 -12.89 -6.22 2.03
N TYR A 117 -13.61 -6.23 0.91
CA TYR A 117 -14.86 -6.96 0.71
C TYR A 117 -14.57 -8.21 -0.10
N GLU A 118 -14.57 -9.38 0.56
CA GLU A 118 -14.38 -10.69 -0.06
C GLU A 118 -15.72 -11.42 -0.17
N GLU A 119 -15.77 -12.50 -0.94
CA GLU A 119 -17.02 -13.27 -1.14
C GLU A 119 -17.56 -13.87 0.17
N ASP A 120 -16.68 -14.24 1.09
CA ASP A 120 -16.98 -14.82 2.41
C ASP A 120 -17.16 -13.77 3.51
N GLY A 121 -17.14 -12.47 3.18
CA GLY A 121 -17.34 -11.37 4.12
C GLY A 121 -16.28 -10.27 4.01
N THR A 122 -16.12 -9.50 5.07
CA THR A 122 -15.14 -8.42 5.13
C THR A 122 -13.90 -8.82 5.91
N LYS A 123 -12.74 -8.38 5.44
CA LYS A 123 -11.46 -8.51 6.14
C LYS A 123 -10.80 -7.15 6.32
N SER A 124 -10.32 -6.88 7.52
CA SER A 124 -9.57 -5.65 7.82
C SER A 124 -8.07 -5.92 7.91
N ILE A 125 -7.27 -4.92 7.52
CA ILE A 125 -5.84 -4.94 7.80
C ILE A 125 -5.64 -4.73 9.31
N ASN A 126 -4.76 -5.54 9.89
CA ASN A 126 -4.30 -5.32 11.26
C ASN A 126 -3.62 -3.95 11.37
N LYS A 127 -4.01 -3.16 12.38
CA LYS A 127 -3.45 -1.82 12.61
C LYS A 127 -2.05 -1.84 13.23
N GLU A 128 -1.57 -2.99 13.66
CA GLU A 128 -0.25 -3.10 14.24
C GLU A 128 0.84 -2.60 13.27
N ILE A 129 1.72 -1.74 13.81
CA ILE A 129 2.81 -1.12 13.03
C ILE A 129 3.67 -2.18 12.35
N GLY A 130 4.00 -1.97 11.09
CA GLY A 130 4.82 -2.90 10.31
C GLY A 130 4.04 -4.04 9.65
N THR A 131 2.70 -4.10 9.84
CA THR A 131 1.85 -5.05 9.12
C THR A 131 1.90 -4.78 7.63
N CYS A 132 2.40 -5.77 6.88
CA CYS A 132 2.39 -5.79 5.42
C CYS A 132 1.21 -6.63 4.93
N TYR A 133 0.63 -6.27 3.79
CA TYR A 133 -0.47 -7.01 3.19
C TYR A 133 -0.30 -7.18 1.68
N ILE A 134 -0.93 -8.23 1.15
CA ILE A 134 -1.14 -8.45 -0.28
C ILE A 134 -2.64 -8.63 -0.51
N ALA A 135 -3.19 -7.86 -1.42
CA ALA A 135 -4.57 -7.96 -1.86
C ALA A 135 -4.67 -7.98 -3.38
N ASN A 136 -5.70 -8.64 -3.91
CA ASN A 136 -6.03 -8.54 -5.33
C ASN A 136 -6.55 -7.12 -5.61
N ALA A 137 -6.03 -6.46 -6.63
CA ALA A 137 -6.43 -5.10 -7.02
C ALA A 137 -7.91 -4.99 -7.44
N LEU A 138 -8.56 -6.10 -7.78
CA LEU A 138 -9.99 -6.16 -8.10
C LEU A 138 -10.90 -6.23 -6.87
N LEU A 139 -10.34 -6.51 -5.68
CA LEU A 139 -11.14 -6.51 -4.46
C LEU A 139 -11.59 -5.10 -4.13
N SER A 140 -12.90 -4.95 -3.92
CA SER A 140 -13.46 -3.70 -3.42
C SER A 140 -12.98 -3.44 -2.00
N HIS A 141 -12.56 -2.22 -1.72
CA HIS A 141 -12.00 -1.85 -0.41
C HIS A 141 -12.21 -0.37 -0.11
N GLU A 142 -12.04 -0.02 1.16
CA GLU A 142 -12.15 1.36 1.62
C GLU A 142 -11.25 1.62 2.84
N VAL A 143 -10.94 2.87 3.09
CA VAL A 143 -10.39 3.34 4.37
C VAL A 143 -11.47 4.15 5.07
N LYS A 144 -11.91 3.69 6.23
CA LYS A 144 -12.90 4.40 7.04
C LYS A 144 -12.34 5.74 7.53
N LYS A 145 -13.25 6.66 7.90
CA LYS A 145 -12.87 7.98 8.39
C LYS A 145 -11.93 7.90 9.59
N ILE A 146 -10.87 8.70 9.55
CA ILE A 146 -10.02 8.95 10.71
C ILE A 146 -10.78 9.81 11.71
N THR A 147 -10.86 9.39 12.96
CA THR A 147 -11.55 10.12 14.03
C THR A 147 -10.60 10.80 14.99
N LYS A 148 -9.34 10.34 15.09
CA LYS A 148 -8.29 10.93 15.92
C LYS A 148 -6.91 10.58 15.39
N GLY A 149 -5.94 11.48 15.55
CA GLY A 149 -4.56 11.29 15.13
C GLY A 149 -4.38 11.36 13.62
N THR A 150 -3.28 10.80 13.13
CA THR A 150 -2.91 10.75 11.71
C THR A 150 -2.50 9.33 11.36
N ARG A 151 -3.11 8.75 10.33
CA ARG A 151 -2.75 7.44 9.79
C ARG A 151 -1.72 7.60 8.67
N TYR A 152 -0.63 6.85 8.75
CA TYR A 152 0.34 6.69 7.68
C TYR A 152 0.31 5.27 7.14
N SER A 153 0.30 5.14 5.83
CA SER A 153 0.40 3.85 5.15
C SER A 153 1.20 3.98 3.87
N LEU A 154 1.65 2.84 3.36
CA LEU A 154 2.33 2.75 2.08
C LEU A 154 1.59 1.73 1.22
N VAL A 155 1.50 1.98 -0.08
CA VAL A 155 1.01 1.02 -1.07
C VAL A 155 1.87 1.06 -2.33
N ALA A 156 2.15 -0.13 -2.87
CA ALA A 156 2.73 -0.35 -4.18
C ALA A 156 1.77 -1.21 -5.00
N PHE A 157 1.73 -0.99 -6.31
CA PHE A 157 0.91 -1.79 -7.20
C PHE A 157 1.79 -2.69 -8.07
N VAL A 158 1.40 -3.95 -8.18
CA VAL A 158 2.07 -4.93 -9.03
C VAL A 158 1.25 -5.13 -10.29
N ASP A 159 1.85 -4.83 -11.42
CA ASP A 159 1.23 -4.97 -12.73
C ASP A 159 1.45 -6.38 -13.30
N LYS A 160 0.52 -6.82 -14.15
CA LYS A 160 0.58 -8.12 -14.83
C LYS A 160 1.90 -8.34 -15.57
N ASN A 161 2.43 -7.29 -16.19
CA ASN A 161 3.65 -7.35 -16.98
C ASN A 161 4.94 -7.32 -16.14
N SER A 162 4.83 -7.06 -14.83
CA SER A 162 5.96 -7.00 -13.89
C SER A 162 6.30 -8.33 -13.25
N ILE A 163 5.49 -9.37 -13.48
CA ILE A 163 5.62 -10.67 -12.81
C ILE A 163 5.60 -11.84 -13.76
N THR A 164 6.22 -12.96 -13.33
CA THR A 164 6.01 -14.30 -13.93
C THR A 164 5.69 -15.32 -12.86
N ASP A 165 5.08 -16.40 -13.30
CA ASP A 165 4.95 -17.60 -12.47
C ASP A 165 6.32 -18.27 -12.31
N LYS A 166 6.71 -18.57 -11.06
CA LYS A 166 7.99 -19.23 -10.74
C LYS A 166 8.22 -20.55 -11.50
N ASN A 167 7.14 -21.15 -12.01
CA ASN A 167 7.15 -22.43 -12.71
C ASN A 167 7.21 -22.31 -14.24
N LYS A 168 7.14 -21.12 -14.82
CA LYS A 168 7.38 -20.94 -16.25
C LYS A 168 8.90 -20.92 -16.49
N LYS A 169 9.47 -22.04 -16.95
CA LYS A 169 10.81 -22.03 -17.55
C LYS A 169 10.83 -20.96 -18.64
N ILE A 170 11.73 -20.00 -18.50
CA ILE A 170 12.06 -19.08 -19.58
C ILE A 170 12.63 -19.95 -20.68
N LEU A 171 11.86 -20.15 -21.76
CA LEU A 171 12.41 -20.63 -23.02
C LEU A 171 13.23 -19.48 -23.58
N ILE A 172 14.55 -19.61 -23.43
CA ILE A 172 15.55 -18.76 -24.11
C ILE A 172 15.60 -19.17 -25.56
#